data_f572842f94c058340687570830d494fd
#
_entry.id   f572842f94c058340687570830d494fd
#
_cell.length_a   1.000
_cell.length_b   1.000
_cell.length_c   1.000
_cell.angle_alpha   90.00
_cell.angle_beta   90.00
_cell.angle_gamma   90.00
#
_symmetry.space_group_name_H-M   'P 1'
#
loop_
_entity.id
_entity.type
_entity.pdbx_description
1 polymer ?
#
loop_
_entity_poly.entity_id
_entity_poly.type
_entity_poly.pdbx_seq_one_letter_code
_entity_poly.pdbx_strand_id
1 'polypeptide(L)'
;MIQSFKYKGLRLLWEQGDSSKLPADQANRIERMLEIIDTAQQVPEDFGVFQNWNIHKLSGELREYWSIKVNKNYRIIFRFDGQHAYDLDYIDYH
;
A
#
# COMPACT_ATOMS: atom_id res chain seq x y z
N MET A 1 9.21 8.00 -1.94
CA MET A 1 9.01 8.10 -0.47
C MET A 1 7.52 8.27 -0.16
N ILE A 2 7.08 7.69 0.93
CA ILE A 2 5.69 7.85 1.37
C ILE A 2 5.49 9.25 1.93
N GLN A 3 4.49 9.97 1.40
CA GLN A 3 4.21 11.35 1.78
C GLN A 3 2.98 11.49 2.66
N SER A 4 1.96 10.66 2.46
CA SER A 4 0.72 10.81 3.20
C SER A 4 -0.06 9.51 3.30
N PHE A 5 -0.93 9.44 4.29
CA PHE A 5 -1.77 8.29 4.57
C PHE A 5 -3.22 8.72 4.74
N LYS A 6 -4.13 7.94 4.20
CA LYS A 6 -5.55 8.07 4.52
C LYS A 6 -5.93 7.19 5.70
N TYR A 7 -5.33 6.03 5.83
CA TYR A 7 -5.65 5.08 6.89
C TYR A 7 -4.70 5.25 8.07
N LYS A 8 -5.24 5.62 9.22
CA LYS A 8 -4.44 5.89 10.41
C LYS A 8 -3.61 4.67 10.85
N GLY A 9 -4.17 3.47 10.70
CA GLY A 9 -3.45 2.25 11.10
C GLY A 9 -2.16 2.04 10.32
N LEU A 10 -2.15 2.37 9.02
CA LEU A 10 -0.92 2.30 8.23
C LEU A 10 0.09 3.35 8.68
N ARG A 11 -0.39 4.56 8.97
CA ARG A 11 0.48 5.64 9.43
C ARG A 11 1.14 5.29 10.76
N LEU A 12 0.35 4.76 11.70
CA LEU A 12 0.90 4.38 13.01
C LEU A 12 1.94 3.28 12.90
N LEU A 13 1.69 2.30 12.03
CA LEU A 13 2.69 1.24 11.80
C LEU A 13 3.97 1.83 11.22
N TRP A 14 3.83 2.69 10.22
CA TRP A 14 4.99 3.25 9.52
C TRP A 14 5.82 4.19 10.40
N GLU A 15 5.14 5.08 11.12
CA GLU A 15 5.82 6.13 11.88
C GLU A 15 6.25 5.70 13.27
N GLN A 16 5.50 4.79 13.89
CA GLN A 16 5.70 4.44 15.29
C GLN A 16 5.90 2.95 15.55
N GLY A 17 5.81 2.12 14.52
CA GLY A 17 5.89 0.67 14.69
C GLY A 17 4.68 0.08 15.39
N ASP A 18 3.57 0.82 15.45
CA ASP A 18 2.37 0.41 16.16
C ASP A 18 1.40 -0.29 15.21
N SER A 19 1.28 -1.60 15.34
CA SER A 19 0.41 -2.42 14.49
C SER A 19 -0.97 -2.68 15.09
N SER A 20 -1.32 -2.03 16.19
CA SER A 20 -2.54 -2.35 16.95
C SER A 20 -3.84 -2.10 16.17
N LYS A 21 -3.78 -1.28 15.11
CA LYS A 21 -4.96 -0.96 14.29
C LYS A 21 -5.10 -1.88 13.09
N LEU A 22 -4.21 -2.87 12.93
CA LEU A 22 -4.21 -3.78 11.79
C LEU A 22 -4.34 -5.22 12.27
N PRO A 23 -4.87 -6.13 11.42
CA PRO A 23 -4.94 -7.54 11.80
C PRO A 23 -3.54 -8.09 12.08
N ALA A 24 -3.41 -8.82 13.18
CA ALA A 24 -2.12 -9.30 13.65
C ALA A 24 -1.44 -10.21 12.62
N ASP A 25 -2.22 -11.02 11.91
CA ASP A 25 -1.69 -11.95 10.90
C ASP A 25 -1.23 -11.25 9.62
N GLN A 26 -1.53 -9.97 9.46
CA GLN A 26 -1.15 -9.20 8.28
C GLN A 26 -0.05 -8.17 8.56
N ALA A 27 0.22 -7.89 9.83
CA ALA A 27 1.07 -6.76 10.20
C ALA A 27 2.47 -6.82 9.57
N ASN A 28 3.12 -7.97 9.61
CA ASN A 28 4.47 -8.11 9.06
C ASN A 28 4.48 -7.94 7.54
N ARG A 29 3.48 -8.49 6.87
CA ARG A 29 3.36 -8.33 5.42
C ARG A 29 3.14 -6.88 5.03
N ILE A 30 2.24 -6.21 5.75
CA ILE A 30 1.94 -4.81 5.49
C ILE A 30 3.18 -3.94 5.70
N GLU A 31 3.93 -4.19 6.76
CA GLU A 31 5.15 -3.43 7.03
C GLU A 31 6.14 -3.56 5.87
N ARG A 32 6.34 -4.77 5.36
CA ARG A 32 7.21 -4.98 4.20
C ARG A 32 6.68 -4.27 2.96
N MET A 33 5.37 -4.31 2.74
CA MET A 33 4.77 -3.61 1.60
C MET A 33 4.99 -2.12 1.68
N LEU A 34 4.86 -1.54 2.88
CA LEU A 34 5.13 -0.11 3.07
C LEU A 34 6.59 0.22 2.76
N GLU A 35 7.53 -0.62 3.17
CA GLU A 35 8.94 -0.42 2.86
C GLU A 35 9.18 -0.39 1.35
N ILE A 36 8.57 -1.31 0.61
CA ILE A 36 8.72 -1.36 -0.85
C ILE A 36 8.07 -0.15 -1.51
N ILE A 37 6.89 0.26 -1.05
CA ILE A 37 6.24 1.46 -1.57
C ILE A 37 7.12 2.68 -1.32
N ASP A 38 7.73 2.78 -0.14
CA ASP A 38 8.58 3.92 0.21
C ASP A 38 9.78 4.06 -0.69
N THR A 39 10.38 2.95 -1.10
CA THR A 39 11.59 2.95 -1.92
C THR A 39 11.33 2.89 -3.41
N ALA A 40 10.08 2.66 -3.83
CA ALA A 40 9.73 2.52 -5.24
C ALA A 40 10.02 3.81 -6.01
N GLN A 41 10.59 3.67 -7.20
CA GLN A 41 10.87 4.77 -8.10
C GLN A 41 10.00 4.73 -9.34
N GLN A 42 9.57 3.54 -9.74
CA GLN A 42 8.71 3.36 -10.91
C GLN A 42 7.59 2.38 -10.58
N VAL A 43 6.36 2.76 -10.88
CA VAL A 43 5.19 1.93 -10.66
C VAL A 43 4.51 1.73 -12.00
N PRO A 44 4.21 0.48 -12.41
CA PRO A 44 4.25 -0.75 -11.61
C PRO A 44 5.57 -1.51 -11.64
N GLU A 45 6.57 -1.04 -12.36
CA GLU A 45 7.78 -1.81 -12.67
C GLU A 45 8.49 -2.36 -11.43
N ASP A 46 8.62 -1.56 -10.39
CA ASP A 46 9.35 -1.96 -9.18
C ASP A 46 8.61 -3.01 -8.36
N PHE A 47 7.35 -3.30 -8.71
CA PHE A 47 6.53 -4.31 -8.03
C PHE A 47 6.45 -5.61 -8.81
N GLY A 48 7.10 -5.70 -9.97
CA GLY A 48 6.98 -6.86 -10.84
C GLY A 48 7.51 -8.16 -10.24
N VAL A 49 8.49 -8.08 -9.35
CA VAL A 49 9.04 -9.27 -8.68
C VAL A 49 8.10 -9.84 -7.63
N PHE A 50 7.11 -9.08 -7.21
CA PHE A 50 6.14 -9.50 -6.19
C PHE A 50 4.85 -9.93 -6.86
N GLN A 51 4.86 -11.06 -7.57
CA GLN A 51 3.73 -11.49 -8.38
C GLN A 51 2.45 -11.66 -7.58
N ASN A 52 2.57 -12.12 -6.34
CA ASN A 52 1.40 -12.35 -5.48
C ASN A 52 0.73 -11.06 -5.04
N TRP A 53 1.39 -9.92 -5.19
CA TRP A 53 0.82 -8.62 -4.81
C TRP A 53 -0.13 -8.08 -5.87
N ASN A 54 -0.04 -8.60 -7.09
CA ASN A 54 -0.96 -8.27 -8.17
C ASN A 54 -1.16 -6.76 -8.33
N ILE A 55 -0.03 -6.03 -8.47
CA ILE A 55 -0.07 -4.58 -8.66
C ILE A 55 -0.87 -4.23 -9.91
N HIS A 56 -1.82 -3.32 -9.78
CA HIS A 56 -2.57 -2.83 -10.94
C HIS A 56 -3.21 -1.47 -10.64
N LYS A 57 -3.50 -0.74 -11.70
CA LYS A 57 -4.18 0.54 -11.62
C LYS A 57 -5.67 0.30 -11.47
N LEU A 58 -6.31 1.06 -10.62
CA LEU A 58 -7.76 0.98 -10.44
C LEU A 58 -8.48 1.83 -11.49
N SER A 59 -9.81 1.71 -11.53
CA SER A 59 -10.64 2.42 -12.49
C SER A 59 -11.73 3.21 -11.77
N GLY A 60 -12.51 4.01 -12.54
CA GLY A 60 -13.59 4.80 -11.98
C GLY A 60 -13.10 5.93 -11.08
N GLU A 61 -13.71 6.08 -9.93
CA GLU A 61 -13.36 7.16 -9.01
C GLU A 61 -11.96 7.00 -8.43
N LEU A 62 -11.42 5.77 -8.41
CA LEU A 62 -10.10 5.47 -7.88
C LEU A 62 -9.06 5.31 -8.98
N ARG A 63 -9.30 5.86 -10.18
CA ARG A 63 -8.43 5.65 -11.34
C ARG A 63 -7.01 6.17 -11.16
N GLU A 64 -6.77 7.02 -10.19
CA GLU A 64 -5.44 7.54 -9.92
C GLU A 64 -4.66 6.66 -8.93
N TYR A 65 -5.30 5.61 -8.41
CA TYR A 65 -4.70 4.75 -7.40
C TYR A 65 -4.16 3.47 -8.00
N TRP A 66 -3.03 3.03 -7.44
CA TRP A 66 -2.50 1.70 -7.64
C TRP A 66 -2.93 0.83 -6.46
N SER A 67 -3.12 -0.46 -6.73
CA SER A 67 -3.59 -1.42 -5.72
C SER A 67 -2.61 -2.57 -5.61
N ILE A 68 -2.24 -2.94 -4.39
CA ILE A 68 -1.49 -4.16 -4.12
C ILE A 68 -2.25 -5.03 -3.15
N LYS A 69 -2.19 -6.33 -3.37
CA LYS A 69 -2.98 -7.31 -2.64
C LYS A 69 -2.28 -7.71 -1.34
N VAL A 70 -2.92 -7.44 -0.20
CA VAL A 70 -2.45 -7.92 1.09
C VAL A 70 -2.84 -9.38 1.28
N ASN A 71 -4.14 -9.66 1.10
CA ASN A 71 -4.68 -11.02 1.06
C ASN A 71 -5.91 -11.01 0.16
N LYS A 72 -6.71 -12.10 0.17
CA LYS A 72 -7.86 -12.18 -0.74
C LYS A 72 -8.91 -11.11 -0.48
N ASN A 73 -8.96 -10.52 0.71
CA ASN A 73 -9.99 -9.57 1.09
C ASN A 73 -9.51 -8.12 1.15
N TYR A 74 -8.22 -7.90 1.36
CA TYR A 74 -7.71 -6.55 1.65
C TYR A 74 -6.65 -6.11 0.68
N ARG A 75 -6.64 -4.80 0.40
CA ARG A 75 -5.68 -4.14 -0.49
C ARG A 75 -5.09 -2.92 0.19
N ILE A 76 -3.85 -2.60 -0.16
CA ILE A 76 -3.30 -1.27 0.07
C ILE A 76 -3.37 -0.54 -1.25
N ILE A 77 -3.95 0.67 -1.23
CA ILE A 77 -4.01 1.51 -2.41
C ILE A 77 -3.24 2.80 -2.17
N PHE A 78 -2.67 3.34 -3.23
CA PHE A 78 -1.86 4.55 -3.13
C PHE A 78 -1.79 5.25 -4.48
N ARG A 79 -1.63 6.58 -4.45
CA ARG A 79 -1.30 7.36 -5.64
C ARG A 79 0.21 7.48 -5.73
N PHE A 80 0.74 7.58 -6.93
CA PHE A 80 2.19 7.67 -7.12
C PHE A 80 2.49 8.77 -8.14
N ASP A 81 3.35 9.71 -7.73
CA ASP A 81 3.72 10.84 -8.56
C ASP A 81 5.11 11.32 -8.16
N GLY A 82 5.97 11.56 -9.16
CA GLY A 82 7.30 12.11 -8.91
C GLY A 82 8.15 11.27 -7.97
N GLN A 83 8.01 9.95 -8.03
CA GLN A 83 8.73 9.00 -7.18
C GLN A 83 8.29 9.05 -5.71
N HIS A 84 7.08 9.59 -5.46
CA HIS A 84 6.50 9.66 -4.13
C HIS A 84 5.14 9.00 -4.11
N ALA A 85 4.80 8.38 -2.98
CA ALA A 85 3.52 7.72 -2.76
C ALA A 85 2.66 8.56 -1.82
N TYR A 86 1.38 8.70 -2.18
CA TYR A 86 0.43 9.57 -1.49
C TYR A 86 -0.83 8.81 -1.13
N ASP A 87 -1.48 9.25 -0.06
CA ASP A 87 -2.83 8.83 0.31
C ASP A 87 -2.94 7.30 0.44
N LEU A 88 -1.98 6.70 1.12
CA LEU A 88 -2.01 5.26 1.35
C LEU A 88 -3.24 4.89 2.17
N ASP A 89 -4.00 3.93 1.67
CA ASP A 89 -5.22 3.48 2.31
C ASP A 89 -5.25 1.97 2.38
N TYR A 90 -5.98 1.45 3.34
CA TYR A 90 -6.15 0.02 3.55
C TYR A 90 -7.63 -0.28 3.40
N ILE A 91 -7.99 -0.98 2.34
CA ILE A 91 -9.39 -1.16 1.98
C ILE A 91 -9.78 -2.62 1.91
N ASP A 92 -11.06 -2.85 2.18
CA ASP A 92 -11.70 -4.14 2.02
C ASP A 92 -12.17 -4.26 0.57
N TYR A 93 -11.68 -5.26 -0.12
CA TYR A 93 -11.91 -5.42 -1.55
C TYR A 93 -12.85 -6.60 -1.81
N HIS A 94 -14.11 -6.35 -1.66
CA HIS A 94 -15.14 -7.35 -1.95
C HIS A 94 -16.00 -6.95 -3.14
#